data_e77bc0ac438cf9c62aadc6a153a167a3
#
_entry.id   e77bc0ac438cf9c62aadc6a153a167a3
#
_cell.length_a   1.000
_cell.length_b   1.000
_cell.length_c   1.000
_cell.angle_alpha   90.00
_cell.angle_beta   90.00
_cell.angle_gamma   90.00
#
_symmetry.space_group_name_H-M   'P 1'
#
loop_
_entity.id
_entity.type
_entity.pdbx_description
1 polymer ?
#
loop_
_entity_poly.entity_id
_entity_poly.type
_entity_poly.pdbx_seq_one_letter_code
_entity_poly.pdbx_strand_id
1 'polypeptide(L)'
;MHSTRRLFLVLLAALSASCTGAPAQPESGTANSSSGFDVIGREGAAVSIIEFTDLQCPYCAKFAAETFPQIRRNYIDKGKVRWAARDLPLPFHSFAIPAAVAVRCAGEQGKFWQFREALFAAQSRLGTGPYDELARRFELDLARFDGCRRDGQQEANVRADLALATSYGIASTPTFVIGRIVNGIFEGETLSGARPYEEFAAKIEALLAAGN
;
A
#
# COMPACT_ATOMS: atom_id res chain seq x y z
N MET A 1 -48.99 -38.48 69.78
CA MET A 1 -47.60 -38.03 69.92
C MET A 1 -46.99 -38.23 68.55
N HIS A 2 -46.83 -37.17 67.76
CA HIS A 2 -46.55 -37.24 66.32
C HIS A 2 -45.10 -36.95 66.03
N SER A 3 -44.39 -37.94 65.44
CA SER A 3 -43.01 -37.81 64.98
C SER A 3 -43.00 -37.39 63.53
N THR A 4 -42.52 -36.18 63.32
CA THR A 4 -42.38 -35.59 61.98
C THR A 4 -41.01 -35.98 61.35
N ARG A 5 -41.01 -36.87 60.40
CA ARG A 5 -39.84 -37.22 59.57
C ARG A 5 -39.63 -36.09 58.54
N ARG A 6 -38.52 -35.41 58.62
CA ARG A 6 -38.02 -34.48 57.60
C ARG A 6 -37.31 -35.25 56.51
N LEU A 7 -37.86 -35.19 55.33
CA LEU A 7 -37.25 -35.77 54.11
C LEU A 7 -36.29 -34.73 53.53
N PHE A 8 -34.97 -35.02 53.49
CA PHE A 8 -34.02 -34.19 52.78
C PHE A 8 -33.94 -34.67 51.32
N LEU A 9 -34.40 -33.82 50.41
CA LEU A 9 -34.24 -34.05 49.00
C LEU A 9 -32.88 -33.44 48.58
N VAL A 10 -31.90 -34.27 48.22
CA VAL A 10 -30.64 -33.83 47.66
C VAL A 10 -30.80 -33.71 46.14
N LEU A 11 -30.87 -32.48 45.64
CA LEU A 11 -30.85 -32.22 44.20
C LEU A 11 -29.38 -32.31 43.73
N LEU A 12 -29.00 -33.35 43.01
CA LEU A 12 -27.78 -33.36 42.22
C LEU A 12 -27.96 -32.52 40.95
N ALA A 13 -27.36 -31.34 40.90
CA ALA A 13 -27.21 -30.56 39.68
C ALA A 13 -26.05 -31.10 38.88
N ALA A 14 -26.32 -31.77 37.76
CA ALA A 14 -25.32 -32.15 36.78
C ALA A 14 -24.95 -30.91 35.94
N LEU A 15 -23.73 -30.39 36.13
CA LEU A 15 -23.14 -29.41 35.24
C LEU A 15 -22.67 -30.12 33.98
N SER A 16 -23.42 -30.07 32.90
CA SER A 16 -22.98 -30.40 31.56
C SER A 16 -22.27 -29.17 30.95
N ALA A 17 -20.96 -29.16 30.97
CA ALA A 17 -20.17 -28.17 30.23
C ALA A 17 -20.15 -28.54 28.73
N SER A 18 -21.05 -27.90 27.96
CA SER A 18 -21.03 -28.00 26.52
C SER A 18 -19.97 -27.01 25.98
N CYS A 19 -18.79 -27.52 25.64
CA CYS A 19 -17.81 -26.80 24.82
C CYS A 19 -18.31 -26.77 23.37
N THR A 20 -19.12 -25.76 23.03
CA THR A 20 -19.37 -25.40 21.65
C THR A 20 -18.22 -24.54 21.17
N GLY A 21 -17.24 -25.19 20.51
CA GLY A 21 -16.22 -24.50 19.73
C GLY A 21 -16.91 -23.80 18.56
N ALA A 22 -17.07 -22.49 18.66
CA ALA A 22 -17.44 -21.67 17.51
C ALA A 22 -16.30 -21.76 16.48
N PRO A 23 -16.60 -21.92 15.16
CA PRO A 23 -15.59 -21.85 14.14
C PRO A 23 -14.96 -20.45 14.19
N ALA A 24 -13.62 -20.41 14.28
CA ALA A 24 -12.87 -19.16 14.18
C ALA A 24 -13.23 -18.52 12.83
N GLN A 25 -13.93 -17.43 12.88
CA GLN A 25 -14.11 -16.58 11.71
C GLN A 25 -12.72 -16.06 11.34
N PRO A 26 -12.33 -16.08 10.04
CA PRO A 26 -11.11 -15.40 9.64
C PRO A 26 -11.27 -13.94 10.06
N GLU A 27 -10.39 -13.52 10.96
CA GLU A 27 -10.30 -12.11 11.30
C GLU A 27 -10.12 -11.36 9.98
N SER A 28 -11.07 -10.48 9.67
CA SER A 28 -10.95 -9.51 8.59
C SER A 28 -9.70 -8.70 8.91
N GLY A 29 -8.58 -9.09 8.27
CA GLY A 29 -7.35 -8.36 8.37
C GLY A 29 -7.67 -6.91 8.02
N THR A 30 -7.67 -6.07 9.02
CA THR A 30 -7.67 -4.62 8.83
C THR A 30 -6.51 -4.34 7.92
N ALA A 31 -6.81 -4.02 6.65
CA ALA A 31 -5.83 -3.55 5.71
C ALA A 31 -5.08 -2.44 6.42
N ASN A 32 -3.84 -2.72 6.76
CA ASN A 32 -3.00 -1.86 7.56
C ASN A 32 -2.99 -0.51 6.87
N SER A 33 -3.49 0.50 7.55
CA SER A 33 -3.65 1.83 7.03
C SER A 33 -2.29 2.28 6.50
N SER A 34 -2.14 2.33 5.17
CA SER A 34 -1.08 3.11 4.57
C SER A 34 -1.09 4.46 5.29
N SER A 35 0.06 4.94 5.70
CA SER A 35 0.23 6.19 6.45
C SER A 35 -0.27 7.44 5.68
N GLY A 36 -0.90 7.26 4.53
CA GLY A 36 -1.50 8.29 3.69
C GLY A 36 -0.50 9.14 2.89
N PHE A 37 0.79 9.07 3.19
CA PHE A 37 1.82 9.83 2.48
C PHE A 37 2.16 9.27 1.08
N ASP A 38 1.87 8.00 0.85
CA ASP A 38 2.02 7.29 -0.42
C ASP A 38 0.84 7.52 -1.40
N VAL A 39 -0.09 8.39 -1.02
CA VAL A 39 -1.26 8.76 -1.82
C VAL A 39 -1.24 10.24 -2.15
N ILE A 40 -1.54 10.58 -3.41
CA ILE A 40 -1.75 11.96 -3.87
C ILE A 40 -3.04 12.08 -4.67
N GLY A 41 -3.48 13.30 -4.85
CA GLY A 41 -4.75 13.66 -5.49
C GLY A 41 -5.88 13.85 -4.49
N ARG A 42 -7.00 14.30 -4.98
CA ARG A 42 -8.15 14.68 -4.16
C ARG A 42 -8.83 13.42 -3.58
N GLU A 43 -9.15 13.46 -2.31
CA GLU A 43 -10.05 12.47 -1.73
C GLU A 43 -11.41 12.51 -2.43
N GLY A 44 -11.99 11.33 -2.75
CA GLY A 44 -13.23 11.22 -3.52
C GLY A 44 -13.08 11.58 -5.01
N ALA A 45 -11.86 11.58 -5.57
CA ALA A 45 -11.68 11.67 -7.02
C ALA A 45 -12.41 10.51 -7.71
N ALA A 46 -13.00 10.80 -8.89
CA ALA A 46 -13.84 9.84 -9.61
C ALA A 46 -13.08 8.59 -10.08
N VAL A 47 -11.77 8.72 -10.31
CA VAL A 47 -10.89 7.61 -10.70
C VAL A 47 -9.80 7.42 -9.65
N SER A 48 -9.51 6.18 -9.32
CA SER A 48 -8.40 5.79 -8.44
C SER A 48 -7.43 4.88 -9.19
N ILE A 49 -6.13 5.10 -8.98
CA ILE A 49 -5.07 4.29 -9.58
C ILE A 49 -4.15 3.83 -8.46
N ILE A 50 -3.88 2.53 -8.44
CA ILE A 50 -2.88 1.91 -7.57
C ILE A 50 -1.72 1.48 -8.45
N GLU A 51 -0.54 2.02 -8.19
CA GLU A 51 0.71 1.64 -8.85
C GLU A 51 1.49 0.67 -7.97
N PHE A 52 1.84 -0.49 -8.49
CA PHE A 52 2.81 -1.42 -7.90
C PHE A 52 4.16 -1.20 -8.57
N THR A 53 5.15 -0.81 -7.79
CA THR A 53 6.41 -0.28 -8.29
C THR A 53 7.63 -0.86 -7.56
N ASP A 54 8.76 -0.88 -8.25
CA ASP A 54 10.07 -1.28 -7.74
C ASP A 54 11.09 -0.20 -8.08
N LEU A 55 11.73 0.36 -7.05
CA LEU A 55 12.67 1.47 -7.23
C LEU A 55 13.96 1.09 -7.96
N GLN A 56 14.27 -0.19 -8.09
CA GLN A 56 15.39 -0.69 -8.88
C GLN A 56 14.99 -1.10 -10.31
N CYS A 57 13.68 -1.19 -10.62
CA CYS A 57 13.20 -1.57 -11.94
C CYS A 57 13.39 -0.45 -12.96
N PRO A 58 14.11 -0.67 -14.09
CA PRO A 58 14.34 0.37 -15.10
C PRO A 58 13.04 0.83 -15.79
N TYR A 59 12.06 -0.05 -15.94
CA TYR A 59 10.76 0.30 -16.49
C TYR A 59 9.94 1.18 -15.54
N CYS A 60 10.09 1.01 -14.22
CA CYS A 60 9.49 1.91 -13.24
C CYS A 60 10.11 3.30 -13.29
N ALA A 61 11.44 3.39 -13.43
CA ALA A 61 12.13 4.67 -13.62
C ALA A 61 11.70 5.35 -14.92
N LYS A 62 11.58 4.60 -16.03
CA LYS A 62 11.09 5.13 -17.31
C LYS A 62 9.68 5.70 -17.15
N PHE A 63 8.76 4.96 -16.55
CA PHE A 63 7.40 5.42 -16.30
C PHE A 63 7.38 6.69 -15.43
N ALA A 64 8.14 6.71 -14.36
CA ALA A 64 8.23 7.84 -13.44
C ALA A 64 8.77 9.13 -14.13
N ALA A 65 9.69 8.97 -15.09
CA ALA A 65 10.28 10.10 -15.81
C ALA A 65 9.41 10.59 -16.99
N GLU A 66 8.78 9.70 -17.73
CA GLU A 66 8.14 10.04 -19.01
C GLU A 66 6.61 10.17 -18.91
N THR A 67 5.94 9.23 -18.24
CA THR A 67 4.47 9.12 -18.25
C THR A 67 3.83 9.74 -17.03
N PHE A 68 4.33 9.45 -15.84
CA PHE A 68 3.74 9.92 -14.58
C PHE A 68 3.61 11.45 -14.48
N PRO A 69 4.60 12.28 -14.91
CA PRO A 69 4.44 13.73 -14.85
C PRO A 69 3.29 14.27 -15.70
N GLN A 70 2.93 13.60 -16.80
CA GLN A 70 1.81 13.98 -17.67
C GLN A 70 0.49 13.63 -17.00
N ILE A 71 0.39 12.42 -16.39
CA ILE A 71 -0.80 12.00 -15.63
C ILE A 71 -1.01 12.95 -14.44
N ARG A 72 0.06 13.29 -13.72
CA ARG A 72 -0.01 14.20 -12.59
C ARG A 72 -0.60 15.56 -12.99
N ARG A 73 -0.03 16.23 -13.99
CA ARG A 73 -0.49 17.55 -14.45
C ARG A 73 -1.92 17.53 -14.99
N ASN A 74 -2.28 16.47 -15.73
CA ASN A 74 -3.55 16.45 -16.46
C ASN A 74 -4.72 15.91 -15.66
N TYR A 75 -4.46 15.09 -14.62
CA TYR A 75 -5.52 14.40 -13.89
C TYR A 75 -5.40 14.52 -12.37
N ILE A 76 -4.22 14.28 -11.78
CA ILE A 76 -4.06 14.28 -10.33
C ILE A 76 -4.18 15.69 -9.77
N ASP A 77 -3.40 16.64 -10.31
CA ASP A 77 -3.40 18.04 -9.88
C ASP A 77 -4.74 18.75 -10.18
N LYS A 78 -5.54 18.19 -11.11
CA LYS A 78 -6.90 18.65 -11.43
C LYS A 78 -7.98 17.94 -10.57
N GLY A 79 -7.59 17.10 -9.63
CA GLY A 79 -8.50 16.41 -8.72
C GLY A 79 -9.39 15.34 -9.37
N LYS A 80 -9.08 14.90 -10.59
CA LYS A 80 -9.82 13.87 -11.34
C LYS A 80 -9.39 12.46 -10.95
N VAL A 81 -8.11 12.30 -10.57
CA VAL A 81 -7.49 11.02 -10.22
C VAL A 81 -6.89 11.09 -8.82
N ARG A 82 -7.14 10.04 -8.03
CA ARG A 82 -6.40 9.72 -6.80
C ARG A 82 -5.40 8.63 -7.12
N TRP A 83 -4.14 8.82 -6.74
CA TRP A 83 -3.04 7.90 -7.04
C TRP A 83 -2.41 7.38 -5.77
N ALA A 84 -2.25 6.06 -5.65
CA ALA A 84 -1.56 5.40 -4.57
C ALA A 84 -0.35 4.63 -5.10
N ALA A 85 0.81 4.77 -4.46
CA ALA A 85 1.98 3.95 -4.73
C ALA A 85 2.06 2.78 -3.75
N ARG A 86 2.37 1.58 -4.24
CA ARG A 86 2.62 0.36 -3.47
C ARG A 86 3.95 -0.23 -3.89
N ASP A 87 4.67 -0.77 -2.92
CA ASP A 87 5.96 -1.38 -3.16
C ASP A 87 5.81 -2.83 -3.64
N LEU A 88 6.51 -3.14 -4.73
CA LEU A 88 6.62 -4.51 -5.24
C LEU A 88 8.09 -4.79 -5.57
N PRO A 89 8.96 -4.93 -4.55
CA PRO A 89 10.36 -5.28 -4.77
C PRO A 89 10.48 -6.67 -5.40
N LEU A 90 11.06 -6.72 -6.59
CA LEU A 90 11.26 -7.98 -7.30
C LEU A 90 12.43 -8.77 -6.68
N PRO A 91 12.36 -10.10 -6.58
CA PRO A 91 13.31 -10.90 -5.79
C PRO A 91 14.76 -10.85 -6.31
N PHE A 92 14.95 -10.48 -7.57
CA PHE A 92 16.29 -10.30 -8.19
C PHE A 92 16.83 -8.86 -8.09
N HIS A 93 16.10 -7.94 -7.46
CA HIS A 93 16.47 -6.55 -7.24
C HIS A 93 16.91 -6.34 -5.78
N SER A 94 18.18 -6.62 -5.48
CA SER A 94 18.73 -6.60 -4.12
C SER A 94 18.68 -5.24 -3.41
N PHE A 95 18.56 -4.14 -4.14
CA PHE A 95 18.48 -2.78 -3.58
C PHE A 95 17.04 -2.24 -3.51
N ALA A 96 16.03 -2.99 -3.98
CA ALA A 96 14.66 -2.50 -4.05
C ALA A 96 14.05 -2.30 -2.65
N ILE A 97 14.23 -3.26 -1.73
CA ILE A 97 13.72 -3.13 -0.34
C ILE A 97 14.36 -1.95 0.40
N PRO A 98 15.71 -1.82 0.47
CA PRO A 98 16.33 -0.65 1.11
C PRO A 98 15.89 0.68 0.51
N ALA A 99 15.69 0.75 -0.82
CA ALA A 99 15.20 1.94 -1.50
C ALA A 99 13.76 2.28 -1.11
N ALA A 100 12.87 1.29 -1.08
CA ALA A 100 11.48 1.47 -0.65
C ALA A 100 11.39 1.94 0.80
N VAL A 101 12.14 1.32 1.71
CA VAL A 101 12.25 1.74 3.12
C VAL A 101 12.68 3.21 3.23
N ALA A 102 13.72 3.63 2.47
CA ALA A 102 14.18 5.01 2.50
C ALA A 102 13.10 6.01 2.02
N VAL A 103 12.37 5.68 0.94
CA VAL A 103 11.26 6.51 0.46
C VAL A 103 10.15 6.64 1.50
N ARG A 104 9.78 5.54 2.16
CA ARG A 104 8.77 5.55 3.22
C ARG A 104 9.21 6.37 4.43
N CYS A 105 10.46 6.25 4.86
CA CYS A 105 11.01 7.07 5.94
C CYS A 105 11.06 8.56 5.59
N ALA A 106 11.32 8.92 4.34
CA ALA A 106 11.17 10.30 3.87
C ALA A 106 9.70 10.73 3.87
N GLY A 107 8.80 9.81 3.60
CA GLY A 107 7.35 10.01 3.65
C GLY A 107 6.84 10.39 5.04
N GLU A 108 7.38 9.80 6.11
CA GLU A 108 7.06 10.18 7.50
C GLU A 108 7.43 11.63 7.84
N GLN A 109 8.24 12.25 6.99
CA GLN A 109 8.64 13.66 7.08
C GLN A 109 8.05 14.49 5.92
N GLY A 110 7.01 13.99 5.24
CA GLY A 110 6.27 14.70 4.20
C GLY A 110 7.00 14.80 2.85
N LYS A 111 8.01 13.96 2.61
CA LYS A 111 8.84 14.03 1.40
C LYS A 111 8.78 12.76 0.53
N PHE A 112 7.74 11.93 0.67
CA PHE A 112 7.60 10.68 -0.07
C PHE A 112 7.81 10.85 -1.58
N TRP A 113 7.03 11.70 -2.21
CA TRP A 113 7.02 11.86 -3.67
C TRP A 113 8.30 12.47 -4.21
N GLN A 114 8.81 13.50 -3.53
CA GLN A 114 10.07 14.16 -3.93
C GLN A 114 11.26 13.20 -3.79
N PHE A 115 11.31 12.44 -2.70
CA PHE A 115 12.37 11.48 -2.46
C PHE A 115 12.31 10.32 -3.45
N ARG A 116 11.11 9.81 -3.74
CA ARG A 116 10.86 8.75 -4.72
C ARG A 116 11.34 9.17 -6.13
N GLU A 117 10.95 10.36 -6.58
CA GLU A 117 11.38 10.91 -7.89
C GLU A 117 12.90 11.04 -7.97
N ALA A 118 13.53 11.58 -6.94
CA ALA A 118 14.98 11.73 -6.88
C ALA A 118 15.71 10.39 -6.86
N LEU A 119 15.11 9.38 -6.19
CA LEU A 119 15.70 8.05 -6.11
C LEU A 119 15.61 7.31 -7.45
N PHE A 120 14.52 7.44 -8.20
CA PHE A 120 14.43 6.96 -9.57
C PHE A 120 15.47 7.63 -10.48
N ALA A 121 15.69 8.93 -10.35
CA ALA A 121 16.72 9.64 -11.09
C ALA A 121 18.15 9.18 -10.70
N ALA A 122 18.33 8.69 -9.48
CA ALA A 122 19.60 8.16 -8.96
C ALA A 122 19.67 6.62 -9.02
N GLN A 123 18.82 5.94 -9.81
CA GLN A 123 18.65 4.48 -9.80
C GLN A 123 19.98 3.72 -10.00
N SER A 124 20.86 4.20 -10.87
CA SER A 124 22.17 3.60 -11.09
C SER A 124 23.10 3.63 -9.86
N ARG A 125 22.77 4.44 -8.86
CA ARG A 125 23.53 4.62 -7.61
C ARG A 125 22.95 3.89 -6.42
N LEU A 126 21.86 3.14 -6.57
CA LEU A 126 21.20 2.44 -5.44
C LEU A 126 22.17 1.55 -4.66
N GLY A 127 23.12 0.89 -5.33
CA GLY A 127 24.13 0.06 -4.70
C GLY A 127 25.13 0.81 -3.81
N THR A 128 25.28 2.12 -4.01
CA THR A 128 26.14 3.00 -3.18
C THR A 128 25.35 3.74 -2.10
N GLY A 129 24.02 3.57 -2.04
CA GLY A 129 23.16 4.14 -1.01
C GLY A 129 23.06 5.67 -1.04
N PRO A 130 22.43 6.31 -2.05
CA PRO A 130 22.34 7.77 -2.15
C PRO A 130 21.41 8.40 -1.11
N TYR A 131 20.95 7.63 -0.13
CA TYR A 131 19.85 7.98 0.77
C TYR A 131 20.16 9.18 1.66
N ASP A 132 21.36 9.24 2.27
CA ASP A 132 21.74 10.33 3.17
C ASP A 132 21.99 11.65 2.41
N GLU A 133 22.52 11.56 1.18
CA GLU A 133 22.66 12.72 0.29
C GLU A 133 21.28 13.31 -0.03
N LEU A 134 20.32 12.45 -0.40
CA LEU A 134 18.95 12.87 -0.68
C LEU A 134 18.23 13.37 0.57
N ALA A 135 18.46 12.75 1.72
CA ALA A 135 17.89 13.20 2.99
C ALA A 135 18.33 14.63 3.33
N ARG A 136 19.62 14.94 3.17
CA ARG A 136 20.12 16.32 3.34
C ARG A 136 19.55 17.28 2.30
N ARG A 137 19.47 16.85 1.03
CA ARG A 137 18.92 17.66 -0.06
C ARG A 137 17.48 18.07 0.20
N PHE A 138 16.69 17.20 0.82
CA PHE A 138 15.28 17.45 1.14
C PHE A 138 15.07 17.95 2.58
N GLU A 139 16.15 18.31 3.28
CA GLU A 139 16.12 18.89 4.63
C GLU A 139 15.40 17.99 5.65
N LEU A 140 15.61 16.67 5.55
CA LEU A 140 15.07 15.73 6.52
C LEU A 140 15.87 15.80 7.84
N ASP A 141 15.18 15.54 8.95
CA ASP A 141 15.84 15.18 10.21
C ASP A 141 16.56 13.83 10.00
N LEU A 142 17.89 13.90 9.96
CA LEU A 142 18.72 12.73 9.66
C LEU A 142 18.66 11.67 10.76
N ALA A 143 18.55 12.08 12.04
CA ALA A 143 18.47 11.12 13.14
C ALA A 143 17.16 10.33 13.10
N ARG A 144 16.04 11.02 12.81
CA ARG A 144 14.74 10.42 12.63
C ARG A 144 14.71 9.53 11.37
N PHE A 145 15.28 9.99 10.27
CA PHE A 145 15.36 9.23 9.02
C PHE A 145 16.14 7.93 9.19
N ASP A 146 17.32 7.99 9.84
CA ASP A 146 18.15 6.84 10.13
C ASP A 146 17.52 5.89 11.16
N GLY A 147 16.83 6.41 12.16
CA GLY A 147 16.06 5.63 13.12
C GLY A 147 14.99 4.80 12.41
N CYS A 148 14.17 5.45 11.58
CA CYS A 148 13.12 4.81 10.80
C CYS A 148 13.65 3.71 9.86
N ARG A 149 14.79 3.92 9.21
CA ARG A 149 15.39 2.93 8.31
C ARG A 149 15.89 1.67 9.04
N ARG A 150 16.14 1.76 10.35
CA ARG A 150 16.66 0.64 11.18
C ARG A 150 15.61 -0.05 12.03
N ASP A 151 14.47 0.56 12.29
CA ASP A 151 13.46 0.01 13.21
C ASP A 151 12.68 -1.18 12.66
N GLY A 152 12.77 -1.45 11.34
CA GLY A 152 12.11 -2.56 10.67
C GLY A 152 10.63 -2.32 10.34
N GLN A 153 10.01 -1.27 10.82
CA GLN A 153 8.58 -1.02 10.60
C GLN A 153 8.27 -0.77 9.12
N GLN A 154 9.08 0.05 8.45
CA GLN A 154 8.85 0.32 7.03
C GLN A 154 9.18 -0.89 6.14
N GLU A 155 10.14 -1.72 6.52
CA GLU A 155 10.36 -2.98 5.82
C GLU A 155 9.15 -3.92 5.96
N ALA A 156 8.53 -4.00 7.13
CA ALA A 156 7.29 -4.77 7.32
C ALA A 156 6.15 -4.24 6.43
N ASN A 157 6.02 -2.92 6.28
CA ASN A 157 5.04 -2.30 5.39
C ASN A 157 5.32 -2.62 3.90
N VAL A 158 6.59 -2.60 3.47
CA VAL A 158 7.00 -3.03 2.11
C VAL A 158 6.62 -4.50 1.86
N ARG A 159 6.85 -5.38 2.83
CA ARG A 159 6.47 -6.79 2.73
C ARG A 159 4.94 -7.00 2.71
N ALA A 160 4.19 -6.16 3.40
CA ALA A 160 2.72 -6.18 3.34
C ALA A 160 2.21 -5.78 1.94
N ASP A 161 2.80 -4.77 1.29
CA ASP A 161 2.47 -4.40 -0.09
C ASP A 161 2.81 -5.54 -1.08
N LEU A 162 3.96 -6.22 -0.89
CA LEU A 162 4.33 -7.40 -1.67
C LEU A 162 3.31 -8.53 -1.52
N ALA A 163 2.86 -8.80 -0.29
CA ALA A 163 1.83 -9.81 -0.03
C ALA A 163 0.49 -9.43 -0.68
N LEU A 164 0.11 -8.15 -0.63
CA LEU A 164 -1.07 -7.63 -1.30
C LEU A 164 -0.98 -7.83 -2.81
N ALA A 165 0.13 -7.44 -3.46
CA ALA A 165 0.36 -7.67 -4.89
C ALA A 165 0.21 -9.16 -5.26
N THR A 166 0.83 -10.04 -4.46
CA THR A 166 0.77 -11.49 -4.65
C THR A 166 -0.67 -12.01 -4.57
N SER A 167 -1.47 -11.51 -3.63
CA SER A 167 -2.88 -11.93 -3.47
C SER A 167 -3.76 -11.57 -4.68
N TYR A 168 -3.36 -10.54 -5.44
CA TYR A 168 -4.00 -10.13 -6.70
C TYR A 168 -3.32 -10.72 -7.94
N GLY A 169 -2.35 -11.62 -7.80
CA GLY A 169 -1.61 -12.21 -8.92
C GLY A 169 -0.70 -11.22 -9.64
N ILE A 170 -0.34 -10.10 -9.02
CA ILE A 170 0.56 -9.09 -9.60
C ILE A 170 2.00 -9.46 -9.26
N ALA A 171 2.81 -9.76 -10.31
CA ALA A 171 4.17 -10.26 -10.18
C ALA A 171 5.20 -9.50 -11.03
N SER A 172 4.82 -8.37 -11.62
CA SER A 172 5.70 -7.56 -12.46
C SER A 172 5.53 -6.07 -12.21
N THR A 173 6.58 -5.30 -12.50
CA THR A 173 6.60 -3.85 -12.29
C THR A 173 7.03 -3.06 -13.55
N PRO A 174 6.48 -1.86 -13.75
CA PRO A 174 5.34 -1.31 -13.04
C PRO A 174 4.04 -2.01 -13.44
N THR A 175 3.12 -2.19 -12.49
CA THR A 175 1.76 -2.65 -12.76
C THR A 175 0.78 -1.70 -12.08
N PHE A 176 -0.28 -1.35 -12.78
CA PHE A 176 -1.29 -0.41 -12.32
C PHE A 176 -2.65 -1.11 -12.24
N VAL A 177 -3.43 -0.79 -11.22
CA VAL A 177 -4.85 -1.11 -11.20
C VAL A 177 -5.60 0.21 -11.31
N ILE A 178 -6.35 0.37 -12.40
CA ILE A 178 -7.04 1.62 -12.76
C ILE A 178 -8.54 1.37 -12.64
N GLY A 179 -9.22 2.14 -11.80
CA GLY A 179 -10.62 1.89 -11.52
C GLY A 179 -11.32 2.99 -10.73
N ARG A 180 -12.40 2.60 -10.08
CA ARG A 180 -13.29 3.48 -9.29
C ARG A 180 -13.66 2.81 -7.98
N ILE A 181 -14.09 3.61 -7.00
CA ILE A 181 -14.73 3.10 -5.79
C ILE A 181 -16.25 3.07 -6.05
N VAL A 182 -16.82 1.87 -6.04
CA VAL A 182 -18.24 1.62 -6.22
C VAL A 182 -18.78 0.99 -4.94
N ASN A 183 -19.73 1.64 -4.28
CA ASN A 183 -20.28 1.17 -2.99
C ASN A 183 -19.21 0.86 -1.91
N GLY A 184 -18.13 1.64 -1.89
CA GLY A 184 -17.02 1.46 -0.96
C GLY A 184 -16.01 0.38 -1.35
N ILE A 185 -16.19 -0.30 -2.48
CA ILE A 185 -15.29 -1.32 -3.02
C ILE A 185 -14.51 -0.74 -4.21
N PHE A 186 -13.20 -0.96 -4.23
CA PHE A 186 -12.39 -0.58 -5.38
C PHE A 186 -12.52 -1.63 -6.49
N GLU A 187 -13.04 -1.22 -7.63
CA GLU A 187 -13.19 -2.02 -8.84
C GLU A 187 -12.30 -1.45 -9.93
N GLY A 188 -11.40 -2.26 -10.49
CA GLY A 188 -10.45 -1.78 -11.48
C GLY A 188 -9.88 -2.87 -12.40
N GLU A 189 -9.25 -2.41 -13.45
CA GLU A 189 -8.56 -3.25 -14.44
C GLU A 189 -7.05 -3.10 -14.32
N THR A 190 -6.33 -4.18 -14.54
CA THR A 190 -4.87 -4.18 -14.51
C THR A 190 -4.30 -3.69 -15.84
N LEU A 191 -3.28 -2.81 -15.75
CA LEU A 191 -2.44 -2.36 -16.84
C LEU A 191 -0.97 -2.60 -16.48
N SER A 192 -0.27 -3.49 -17.18
CA SER A 192 1.12 -3.85 -16.86
C SER A 192 2.13 -3.20 -17.81
N GLY A 193 3.29 -2.83 -17.25
CA GLY A 193 4.42 -2.25 -17.98
C GLY A 193 4.41 -0.72 -18.03
N ALA A 194 5.56 -0.14 -18.42
CA ALA A 194 5.72 1.30 -18.61
C ALA A 194 5.02 1.75 -19.91
N ARG A 195 3.68 1.78 -19.86
CA ARG A 195 2.86 2.17 -21.01
C ARG A 195 2.95 3.67 -21.27
N PRO A 196 2.74 4.10 -22.52
CA PRO A 196 2.72 5.52 -22.87
C PRO A 196 1.50 6.23 -22.24
N TYR A 197 1.61 7.55 -22.12
CA TYR A 197 0.58 8.40 -21.49
C TYR A 197 -0.81 8.22 -22.11
N GLU A 198 -0.90 8.03 -23.43
CA GLU A 198 -2.14 7.91 -24.18
C GLU A 198 -3.00 6.72 -23.74
N GLU A 199 -2.36 5.59 -23.34
CA GLU A 199 -3.10 4.42 -22.84
C GLU A 199 -3.73 4.71 -21.46
N PHE A 200 -3.03 5.44 -20.59
CA PHE A 200 -3.59 5.90 -19.30
C PHE A 200 -4.71 6.90 -19.52
N ALA A 201 -4.49 7.89 -20.41
CA ALA A 201 -5.47 8.91 -20.71
C ALA A 201 -6.77 8.30 -21.24
N ALA A 202 -6.69 7.35 -22.17
CA ALA A 202 -7.88 6.68 -22.70
C ALA A 202 -8.68 5.95 -21.62
N LYS A 203 -8.02 5.20 -20.72
CA LYS A 203 -8.68 4.50 -19.61
C LYS A 203 -9.28 5.47 -18.58
N ILE A 204 -8.56 6.51 -18.21
CA ILE A 204 -9.04 7.52 -17.27
C ILE A 204 -10.26 8.25 -17.83
N GLU A 205 -10.21 8.71 -19.07
CA GLU A 205 -11.34 9.42 -19.70
C GLU A 205 -12.57 8.52 -19.87
N ALA A 206 -12.40 7.25 -20.21
CA ALA A 206 -13.50 6.28 -20.27
C ALA A 206 -14.18 6.10 -18.90
N LEU A 207 -13.40 6.03 -17.81
CA LEU A 207 -13.94 5.90 -16.46
C LEU A 207 -14.63 7.21 -16.00
N LEU A 208 -14.09 8.38 -16.37
CA LEU A 208 -14.70 9.67 -16.07
C LEU A 208 -16.04 9.82 -16.77
N ALA A 209 -16.13 9.40 -18.04
CA ALA A 209 -17.37 9.45 -18.81
C ALA A 209 -18.47 8.51 -18.28
N ALA A 210 -18.09 7.33 -17.79
CA ALA A 210 -19.01 6.34 -17.22
C ALA A 210 -19.55 6.72 -15.81
N GLY A 211 -19.03 7.79 -15.22
CA GLY A 211 -19.41 8.25 -13.87
C GLY A 211 -20.32 9.48 -13.84
N ASN A 212 -20.63 10.01 -15.00
CA ASN A 212 -21.64 11.04 -15.21
C ASN A 212 -22.97 10.35 -15.59
#